data_e195c079d139d586a2d366bf1dfdc915
#
_entry.id   e195c079d139d586a2d366bf1dfdc915
#
_cell.length_a   1.000
_cell.length_b   1.000
_cell.length_c   1.000
_cell.angle_alpha   90.00
_cell.angle_beta   90.00
_cell.angle_gamma   90.00
#
_symmetry.space_group_name_H-M   'P 1'
#
loop_
_entity.id
_entity.type
_entity.pdbx_description
1 polymer ?
#
loop_
_entity_poly.entity_id
_entity_poly.type
_entity_poly.pdbx_seq_one_letter_code
_entity_poly.pdbx_strand_id
1 'polypeptide(L)'
;MKSYDEPVYLISVVAKVLSIHPQTLRQYEREGLVEPSRTGGKMRLYSEKDLDRIKMILRLTRDLGVNLAGVDVILRLKTQIEEYENIIDELRLNLEKVNSSDTKRSLVKRKNSFDLIFLNDEK
;
A
#
# COMPACT_ATOMS: atom_id res chain seq x y z
N MET A 1 13.19 14.78 6.10
CA MET A 1 12.88 13.44 5.80
C MET A 1 11.51 13.28 5.21
N LYS A 2 11.36 12.50 4.16
CA LYS A 2 10.07 12.38 3.53
C LYS A 2 9.21 11.42 4.27
N SER A 3 7.96 11.69 4.38
CA SER A 3 7.07 10.74 4.99
C SER A 3 6.61 9.77 3.91
N TYR A 4 6.08 8.66 4.33
CA TYR A 4 5.61 7.61 3.43
C TYR A 4 4.52 8.11 2.50
N ASP A 5 3.69 9.02 2.99
CA ASP A 5 2.59 9.52 2.19
C ASP A 5 2.93 10.77 1.40
N GLU A 6 4.11 11.28 1.53
CA GLU A 6 4.44 12.55 0.89
C GLU A 6 4.65 12.36 -0.60
N PRO A 7 3.93 13.09 -1.47
CA PRO A 7 4.06 12.92 -2.91
C PRO A 7 5.25 13.70 -3.43
N VAL A 8 6.29 13.00 -3.80
CA VAL A 8 7.52 13.64 -4.23
C VAL A 8 8.09 13.13 -5.54
N TYR A 9 7.53 12.07 -6.11
CA TYR A 9 8.14 11.48 -7.30
C TYR A 9 7.33 11.76 -8.57
N LEU A 10 8.01 12.24 -9.61
CA LEU A 10 7.33 12.47 -10.89
C LEU A 10 7.06 11.16 -11.58
N ILE A 11 6.07 11.16 -12.45
CA ILE A 11 5.69 9.95 -13.18
C ILE A 11 6.86 9.36 -13.96
N SER A 12 7.70 10.22 -14.54
CA SER A 12 8.83 9.71 -15.32
C SER A 12 9.83 8.98 -14.44
N VAL A 13 10.01 9.44 -13.22
CA VAL A 13 10.92 8.79 -12.28
C VAL A 13 10.34 7.44 -11.84
N VAL A 14 9.05 7.42 -11.52
CA VAL A 14 8.41 6.19 -11.08
C VAL A 14 8.45 5.14 -12.20
N ALA A 15 8.16 5.57 -13.42
CA ALA A 15 8.16 4.66 -14.55
C ALA A 15 9.54 4.05 -14.75
N LYS A 16 10.57 4.87 -14.59
CA LYS A 16 11.92 4.39 -14.77
C LYS A 16 12.33 3.44 -13.65
N VAL A 17 12.06 3.82 -12.42
CA VAL A 17 12.43 3.01 -11.28
C VAL A 17 11.73 1.65 -11.31
N LEU A 18 10.48 1.62 -11.70
CA LEU A 18 9.72 0.39 -11.71
C LEU A 18 9.75 -0.32 -13.06
N SER A 19 10.46 0.23 -14.03
CA SER A 19 10.60 -0.37 -15.35
C SER A 19 9.27 -0.61 -16.02
N ILE A 20 8.42 0.41 -16.01
CA ILE A 20 7.15 0.32 -16.71
C ILE A 20 6.96 1.58 -17.54
N HIS A 21 6.08 1.50 -18.49
CA HIS A 21 5.81 2.63 -19.34
C HIS A 21 4.93 3.65 -18.61
N PRO A 22 5.16 4.93 -18.77
CA PRO A 22 4.30 5.93 -18.12
C PRO A 22 2.81 5.78 -18.48
N GLN A 23 2.53 5.29 -19.67
CA GLN A 23 1.15 5.06 -20.06
C GLN A 23 0.48 4.02 -19.18
N THR A 24 1.24 3.05 -18.70
CA THR A 24 0.69 2.05 -17.78
C THR A 24 0.26 2.73 -16.49
N LEU A 25 1.07 3.68 -16.00
CA LEU A 25 0.70 4.40 -14.79
C LEU A 25 -0.54 5.26 -15.01
N ARG A 26 -0.67 5.85 -16.19
CA ARG A 26 -1.85 6.63 -16.49
C ARG A 26 -3.09 5.75 -16.58
N GLN A 27 -2.91 4.52 -17.07
CA GLN A 27 -4.01 3.58 -17.13
C GLN A 27 -4.45 3.20 -15.72
N TYR A 28 -3.50 2.95 -14.83
CA TYR A 28 -3.84 2.62 -13.45
C TYR A 28 -4.61 3.76 -12.79
N GLU A 29 -4.25 4.98 -13.09
CA GLU A 29 -4.98 6.12 -12.56
C GLU A 29 -6.41 6.15 -13.11
N ARG A 30 -6.55 5.93 -14.41
CA ARG A 30 -7.88 5.92 -15.02
C ARG A 30 -8.77 4.84 -14.43
N GLU A 31 -8.16 3.71 -14.08
CA GLU A 31 -8.93 2.61 -13.52
C GLU A 31 -9.17 2.79 -12.03
N GLY A 32 -8.68 3.86 -11.46
CA GLY A 32 -8.87 4.09 -10.03
C GLY A 32 -7.99 3.26 -9.13
N LEU A 33 -6.95 2.65 -9.67
CA LEU A 33 -6.10 1.80 -8.87
C LEU A 33 -5.04 2.59 -8.11
N VAL A 34 -4.65 3.73 -8.63
CA VAL A 34 -3.66 4.60 -8.00
C VAL A 34 -4.14 6.03 -8.17
N GLU A 35 -3.95 6.84 -7.14
CA GLU A 35 -4.37 8.22 -7.19
C GLU A 35 -3.21 9.13 -6.84
N PRO A 36 -2.38 9.49 -7.79
CA PRO A 36 -1.28 10.40 -7.47
C PRO A 36 -1.80 11.80 -7.16
N SER A 37 -1.04 12.54 -6.39
CA SER A 37 -1.39 13.93 -6.14
C SER A 37 -1.02 14.75 -7.36
N ARG A 38 -1.61 15.93 -7.46
CA ARG A 38 -1.26 16.84 -8.54
C ARG A 38 -0.74 18.12 -7.96
N THR A 39 0.28 18.69 -8.57
CA THR A 39 0.73 19.99 -8.14
C THR A 39 -0.30 21.00 -8.59
N GLY A 40 -0.17 22.18 -8.15
CA GLY A 40 -1.10 23.22 -8.51
C GLY A 40 -1.31 23.26 -9.99
N GLY A 41 -0.39 22.80 -10.74
CA GLY A 41 -0.58 22.79 -12.10
C GLY A 41 -1.22 21.59 -12.63
N LYS A 42 -0.60 20.51 -12.59
CA LYS A 42 -1.15 19.41 -13.19
C LYS A 42 -0.21 18.30 -13.17
N MET A 43 0.97 18.44 -12.67
CA MET A 43 1.92 17.39 -12.66
C MET A 43 1.57 16.35 -11.65
N ARG A 44 1.64 15.08 -12.04
CA ARG A 44 1.40 13.97 -11.13
C ARG A 44 2.58 13.77 -10.23
N LEU A 45 2.34 13.62 -8.93
CA LEU A 45 3.37 13.29 -7.97
C LEU A 45 2.97 12.07 -7.17
N TYR A 46 3.87 11.14 -7.06
CA TYR A 46 3.64 9.87 -6.40
C TYR A 46 4.40 9.81 -5.08
N SER A 47 3.80 9.16 -4.08
CA SER A 47 4.46 8.97 -2.80
C SER A 47 5.11 7.59 -2.75
N GLU A 48 5.86 7.32 -1.69
CA GLU A 48 6.38 5.97 -1.46
C GLU A 48 5.24 4.98 -1.32
N LYS A 49 4.16 5.39 -0.69
CA LYS A 49 3.00 4.54 -0.54
C LYS A 49 2.42 4.18 -1.91
N ASP A 50 2.39 5.14 -2.81
CA ASP A 50 1.93 4.89 -4.17
C ASP A 50 2.85 3.91 -4.89
N LEU A 51 4.15 4.04 -4.68
CA LEU A 51 5.09 3.12 -5.30
C LEU A 51 4.87 1.69 -4.82
N ASP A 52 4.64 1.52 -3.53
CA ASP A 52 4.38 0.19 -3.00
C ASP A 52 3.09 -0.38 -3.56
N ARG A 53 2.08 0.47 -3.72
CA ARG A 53 0.83 0.02 -4.30
C ARG A 53 1.02 -0.40 -5.76
N ILE A 54 1.81 0.34 -6.50
CA ILE A 54 2.09 -0.01 -7.90
C ILE A 54 2.86 -1.31 -7.97
N LYS A 55 3.81 -1.52 -7.07
CA LYS A 55 4.55 -2.77 -7.02
C LYS A 55 3.61 -3.96 -6.80
N MET A 56 2.63 -3.78 -5.93
CA MET A 56 1.63 -4.82 -5.69
C MET A 56 0.83 -5.10 -6.96
N ILE A 57 0.41 -4.05 -7.66
CA ILE A 57 -0.34 -4.21 -8.89
C ILE A 57 0.49 -4.98 -9.92
N LEU A 58 1.76 -4.66 -10.03
CA LEU A 58 2.64 -5.34 -10.97
C LEU A 58 2.82 -6.80 -10.59
N ARG A 59 2.95 -7.08 -9.30
CA ARG A 59 3.07 -8.45 -8.85
C ARG A 59 1.82 -9.25 -9.19
N LEU A 60 0.66 -8.67 -8.95
CA LEU A 60 -0.59 -9.36 -9.21
C LEU A 60 -0.80 -9.60 -10.70
N THR A 61 -0.46 -8.60 -11.52
CA THR A 61 -0.73 -8.74 -12.94
C THR A 61 0.35 -9.55 -13.65
N ARG A 62 1.60 -9.23 -13.39
CA ARG A 62 2.67 -9.89 -14.14
C ARG A 62 3.02 -11.26 -13.62
N ASP A 63 3.15 -11.37 -12.30
CA ASP A 63 3.60 -12.64 -11.75
C ASP A 63 2.46 -13.61 -11.51
N LEU A 64 1.30 -13.10 -11.17
CA LEU A 64 0.18 -13.97 -10.82
C LEU A 64 -0.94 -13.98 -11.85
N GLY A 65 -0.80 -13.19 -12.89
CA GLY A 65 -1.77 -13.25 -13.98
C GLY A 65 -3.16 -12.72 -13.67
N VAL A 66 -3.28 -11.85 -12.67
CA VAL A 66 -4.59 -11.32 -12.32
C VAL A 66 -4.92 -10.15 -13.23
N ASN A 67 -6.12 -10.08 -13.75
CA ASN A 67 -6.50 -8.95 -14.60
C ASN A 67 -6.82 -7.73 -13.73
N LEU A 68 -6.97 -6.58 -14.36
CA LEU A 68 -7.13 -5.34 -13.58
C LEU A 68 -8.41 -5.31 -12.77
N ALA A 69 -9.46 -5.95 -13.23
CA ALA A 69 -10.68 -6.01 -12.43
C ALA A 69 -10.45 -6.79 -11.15
N GLY A 70 -9.71 -7.90 -11.26
CA GLY A 70 -9.35 -8.68 -10.08
C GLY A 70 -8.42 -7.93 -9.15
N VAL A 71 -7.49 -7.16 -9.72
CA VAL A 71 -6.59 -6.34 -8.92
C VAL A 71 -7.41 -5.34 -8.10
N ASP A 72 -8.42 -4.73 -8.71
CA ASP A 72 -9.25 -3.77 -7.99
C ASP A 72 -9.91 -4.42 -6.78
N VAL A 73 -10.46 -5.61 -6.96
CA VAL A 73 -11.09 -6.33 -5.85
C VAL A 73 -10.07 -6.65 -4.76
N ILE A 74 -8.89 -7.11 -5.18
CA ILE A 74 -7.86 -7.46 -4.22
C ILE A 74 -7.42 -6.25 -3.41
N LEU A 75 -7.26 -5.11 -4.07
CA LEU A 75 -6.84 -3.91 -3.36
C LEU A 75 -7.89 -3.42 -2.39
N ARG A 76 -9.16 -3.57 -2.73
CA ARG A 76 -10.23 -3.22 -1.81
C ARG A 76 -10.25 -4.14 -0.60
N LEU A 77 -10.03 -5.43 -0.83
CA LEU A 77 -9.96 -6.37 0.27
C LEU A 77 -8.74 -6.10 1.16
N LYS A 78 -7.64 -5.72 0.54
CA LYS A 78 -6.45 -5.37 1.29
C LYS A 78 -6.73 -4.21 2.23
N THR A 79 -7.40 -3.18 1.73
CA THR A 79 -7.75 -2.02 2.55
C THR A 79 -8.64 -2.45 3.71
N GLN A 80 -9.60 -3.31 3.44
CA GLN A 80 -10.49 -3.78 4.47
C GLN A 80 -9.77 -4.58 5.53
N ILE A 81 -8.83 -5.42 5.12
CA ILE A 81 -8.03 -6.18 6.05
C ILE A 81 -7.20 -5.25 6.93
N GLU A 82 -6.62 -4.22 6.33
CA GLU A 82 -5.81 -3.28 7.09
C GLU A 82 -6.66 -2.54 8.12
N GLU A 83 -7.88 -2.20 7.76
CA GLU A 83 -8.78 -1.52 8.69
C GLU A 83 -9.13 -2.43 9.85
N TYR A 84 -9.42 -3.69 9.58
CA TYR A 84 -9.73 -4.62 10.65
C TYR A 84 -8.53 -4.89 11.53
N GLU A 85 -7.34 -4.95 10.95
CA GLU A 85 -6.14 -5.16 11.74
C GLU A 85 -5.88 -3.97 12.66
N ASN A 86 -6.16 -2.77 12.18
CA ASN A 86 -6.02 -1.59 13.01
C ASN A 86 -7.01 -1.61 14.17
N ILE A 87 -8.22 -2.05 13.92
CA ILE A 87 -9.23 -2.16 14.97
C ILE A 87 -8.80 -3.18 16.01
N ILE A 88 -8.28 -4.31 15.55
CA ILE A 88 -7.80 -5.35 16.47
C ILE A 88 -6.67 -4.82 17.34
N ASP A 89 -5.74 -4.11 16.74
CA ASP A 89 -4.61 -3.57 17.49
C ASP A 89 -5.10 -2.55 18.52
N GLU A 90 -6.07 -1.74 18.14
CA GLU A 90 -6.62 -0.78 19.06
C GLU A 90 -7.32 -1.46 20.22
N LEU A 91 -8.08 -2.49 19.93
CA LEU A 91 -8.77 -3.24 20.99
C LEU A 91 -7.79 -3.92 21.92
N ARG A 92 -6.72 -4.46 21.38
CA ARG A 92 -5.70 -5.07 22.20
C ARG A 92 -5.04 -4.06 23.12
N LEU A 93 -4.78 -2.87 22.59
CA LEU A 93 -4.18 -1.85 23.40
C LEU A 93 -5.11 -1.44 24.52
N ASN A 94 -6.37 -1.28 24.23
CA ASN A 94 -7.34 -0.92 25.25
C ASN A 94 -7.46 -2.02 26.31
N LEU A 95 -7.40 -3.24 25.89
CA LEU A 95 -7.49 -4.35 26.81
C LEU A 95 -6.29 -4.37 27.72
N GLU A 96 -5.12 -4.10 27.21
CA GLU A 96 -3.94 -4.04 28.03
C GLU A 96 -4.01 -2.94 29.06
N LYS A 97 -4.58 -1.81 28.68
CA LYS A 97 -4.73 -0.73 29.62
C LYS A 97 -5.63 -1.13 30.77
N VAL A 98 -6.66 -1.86 30.47
CA VAL A 98 -7.59 -2.26 31.50
C VAL A 98 -6.98 -3.32 32.39
N ASN A 99 -6.30 -4.24 31.80
CA ASN A 99 -5.75 -5.29 32.60
C ASN A 99 -4.51 -4.96 33.25
N SER A 100 -4.02 -3.99 33.14
CA SER A 100 -2.98 -3.56 33.66
C SER A 100 -1.91 -3.58 34.09
N SER A 101 -1.82 -3.32 34.72
CA SER A 101 -0.69 -2.94 35.29
C SER A 101 0.33 -3.95 35.24
N ASP A 102 0.07 -5.07 35.25
CA ASP A 102 1.10 -5.93 35.32
C ASP A 102 1.56 -6.42 34.13
N THR A 103 1.04 -6.22 33.10
CA THR A 103 1.53 -6.87 32.01
C THR A 103 2.49 -6.08 31.49
N LYS A 104 3.62 -6.45 31.46
CA LYS A 104 4.57 -5.73 30.84
C LYS A 104 4.68 -6.23 29.52
N ARG A 105 3.80 -6.71 28.84
CA ARG A 105 3.98 -7.15 27.54
C ARG A 105 4.20 -6.08 26.62
N SER A 106 5.16 -6.06 25.86
CA SER A 106 5.35 -5.04 24.88
C SER A 106 4.53 -5.40 23.68
N LEU A 107 4.00 -4.45 23.02
CA LEU A 107 3.22 -4.66 21.85
C LEU A 107 4.14 -4.84 20.70
N VAL A 108 4.06 -5.95 20.05
CA VAL A 108 4.88 -6.21 18.89
C VAL A 108 4.12 -5.75 17.67
N LYS A 109 4.76 -4.93 16.87
CA LYS A 109 4.11 -4.47 15.70
C LYS A 109 3.97 -5.58 14.74
N ARG A 110 2.78 -5.90 14.27
CA ARG A 110 2.58 -6.99 13.44
C ARG A 110 2.62 -6.64 12.04
N LYS A 111 3.16 -7.47 11.19
CA LYS A 111 3.16 -7.24 9.79
C LYS A 111 1.79 -7.50 9.26
N ASN A 112 1.37 -6.75 8.29
CA ASN A 112 0.09 -6.94 7.65
C ASN A 112 0.06 -8.32 6.98
N SER A 113 -0.98 -9.08 7.21
CA SER A 113 -1.09 -10.44 6.67
C SER A 113 -1.04 -10.44 5.16
N PHE A 114 -1.67 -9.47 4.55
CA PHE A 114 -1.71 -9.40 3.10
C PHE A 114 -0.30 -9.23 2.54
N ASP A 115 0.49 -8.36 3.17
CA ASP A 115 1.85 -8.11 2.71
C ASP A 115 2.73 -9.34 2.89
N LEU A 116 2.50 -10.13 3.92
CA LEU A 116 3.25 -11.35 4.09
C LEU A 116 3.02 -12.30 2.93
N ILE A 117 1.81 -12.35 2.43
CA ILE A 117 1.50 -13.26 1.34
C ILE A 117 2.01 -12.75 0.00
N PHE A 118 1.86 -11.47 -0.24
CA PHE A 118 2.10 -10.96 -1.59
C PHE A 118 3.36 -10.14 -1.79
N LEU A 119 3.89 -9.51 -0.75
CA LEU A 119 5.02 -8.64 -0.95
C LEU A 119 6.31 -9.09 -0.31
N ASN A 120 6.23 -10.11 0.50
CA ASN A 120 7.38 -10.42 1.26
C ASN A 120 8.10 -11.57 0.78
N ASP A 121 8.34 -11.68 -0.42
CA ASP A 121 8.93 -12.83 -0.77
C ASP A 121 10.15 -12.70 -1.40
N GLU A 122 10.78 -11.97 -1.23
CA GLU A 122 11.92 -11.87 -1.79
C GLU A 122 12.84 -12.50 -1.35
N LYS A 123 13.10 -12.97 -1.31
CA LYS A 123 13.94 -13.52 -0.92
C LYS A 123 14.47 -13.77 -1.32
#